data_4eff681dbb664440082480e382aea515
#
_entry.id   4eff681dbb664440082480e382aea515
#
_cell.length_a   1.000
_cell.length_b   1.000
_cell.length_c   1.000
_cell.angle_alpha   90.00
_cell.angle_beta   90.00
_cell.angle_gamma   90.00
#
_symmetry.space_group_name_H-M   'P 1'
#
loop_
_entity.id
_entity.type
_entity.pdbx_description
1 polymer ?
#
loop_
_entity_poly.entity_id
_entity_poly.type
_entity_poly.pdbx_seq_one_letter_code
_entity_poly.pdbx_strand_id
1 'polypeptide(L)'
;MNARANFVRMQDSTREDWQLIGGEFMQFATGLPERVIKHLQILEGDYGGFPIDRYTHSLQTATRALRDGRDEEYVVCALLHDIGDTLGTFNHPDIAAAILKPFVTEENHWMVQHHGIFQGHYFFHHIGLDRDLRENFRSHPNFERTAEFCELYDNPAFDAKAETLPISEFEPMLRRVMAQPRQSIYKSALRSDTAAA
;
A
#
# COMPACT_ATOMS: atom_id res chain seq x y z
N MET A 1 -2.39 26.76 22.37
CA MET A 1 -1.75 26.80 21.03
C MET A 1 -0.46 26.04 21.16
N ASN A 2 -0.24 24.99 20.36
CA ASN A 2 1.01 24.25 20.40
C ASN A 2 2.16 25.17 19.95
N ALA A 3 3.31 25.08 20.60
CA ALA A 3 4.50 25.79 20.18
C ALA A 3 4.85 25.41 18.71
N ARG A 4 5.44 26.36 17.99
CA ARG A 4 5.87 26.15 16.59
C ARG A 4 7.30 26.68 16.45
N ALA A 5 8.09 25.98 15.65
CA ALA A 5 9.39 26.48 15.23
C ALA A 5 9.25 27.84 14.51
N ASN A 6 10.25 28.70 14.68
CA ASN A 6 10.23 30.07 14.16
C ASN A 6 11.42 30.33 13.25
N PHE A 7 11.49 29.62 12.13
CA PHE A 7 12.49 29.87 11.08
C PHE A 7 11.83 30.04 9.72
N VAL A 8 12.49 30.73 8.80
CA VAL A 8 12.00 30.96 7.43
C VAL A 8 12.72 30.06 6.44
N ARG A 9 13.97 29.72 6.70
CA ARG A 9 14.79 28.82 5.87
C ARG A 9 15.31 27.68 6.74
N MET A 10 15.35 26.47 6.21
CA MET A 10 15.79 25.26 6.93
C MET A 10 17.19 25.42 7.56
N GLN A 11 18.11 26.12 6.87
CA GLN A 11 19.45 26.40 7.36
C GLN A 11 19.50 27.29 8.61
N ASP A 12 18.41 28.04 8.88
CA ASP A 12 18.31 28.93 10.04
C ASP A 12 17.65 28.22 11.24
N SER A 13 17.27 26.95 11.10
CA SER A 13 16.66 26.14 12.16
C SER A 13 17.68 25.76 13.25
N THR A 14 17.21 25.67 14.47
CA THR A 14 18.00 25.31 15.66
C THR A 14 17.75 23.85 16.07
N ARG A 15 18.56 23.35 16.99
CA ARG A 15 18.36 22.02 17.59
C ARG A 15 17.03 21.95 18.35
N GLU A 16 16.66 23.02 19.02
CA GLU A 16 15.42 23.14 19.79
C GLU A 16 14.19 23.07 18.86
N ASP A 17 14.27 23.73 17.69
CA ASP A 17 13.22 23.62 16.66
C ASP A 17 13.06 22.16 16.22
N TRP A 18 14.16 21.43 16.03
CA TRP A 18 14.10 20.03 15.58
C TRP A 18 13.66 19.07 16.68
N GLN A 19 13.86 19.36 17.94
CA GLN A 19 13.27 18.60 19.05
C GLN A 19 11.73 18.74 19.05
N LEU A 20 11.23 19.97 18.87
CA LEU A 20 9.80 20.23 18.76
C LEU A 20 9.20 19.54 17.52
N ILE A 21 9.80 19.75 16.35
CA ILE A 21 9.36 19.15 15.08
C ILE A 21 9.37 17.63 15.16
N GLY A 22 10.40 17.03 15.77
CA GLY A 22 10.51 15.58 15.92
C GLY A 22 9.37 14.98 16.75
N GLY A 23 9.00 15.63 17.85
CA GLY A 23 7.86 15.23 18.67
C GLY A 23 6.53 15.25 17.90
N GLU A 24 6.26 16.36 17.19
CA GLU A 24 5.05 16.50 16.34
C GLU A 24 5.06 15.50 15.16
N PHE A 25 6.24 15.26 14.55
CA PHE A 25 6.38 14.26 13.48
C PHE A 25 6.03 12.86 13.96
N MET A 26 6.50 12.45 15.13
CA MET A 26 6.19 11.14 15.69
C MET A 26 4.70 10.98 15.97
N GLN A 27 4.06 12.00 16.55
CA GLN A 27 2.62 12.01 16.74
C GLN A 27 1.86 11.93 15.40
N PHE A 28 2.31 12.67 14.39
CA PHE A 28 1.73 12.60 13.05
C PHE A 28 1.94 11.22 12.41
N ALA A 29 3.12 10.62 12.56
CA ALA A 29 3.45 9.31 12.00
C ALA A 29 2.57 8.18 12.58
N THR A 30 2.23 8.22 13.88
CA THR A 30 1.35 7.21 14.49
C THR A 30 -0.06 7.19 13.88
N GLY A 31 -0.54 8.31 13.34
CA GLY A 31 -1.83 8.41 12.65
C GLY A 31 -1.79 8.02 11.16
N LEU A 32 -0.67 7.43 10.67
CA LEU A 32 -0.57 7.04 9.27
C LEU A 32 -1.60 5.98 8.85
N PRO A 33 -1.83 4.89 9.62
CA PRO A 33 -2.80 3.87 9.23
C PRO A 33 -4.20 4.44 9.00
N GLU A 34 -4.66 5.36 9.85
CA GLU A 34 -5.96 6.02 9.72
C GLU A 34 -6.07 6.86 8.45
N ARG A 35 -4.98 7.53 8.08
CA ARG A 35 -4.94 8.32 6.83
C ARG A 35 -4.97 7.42 5.61
N VAL A 36 -4.27 6.29 5.66
CA VAL A 36 -4.27 5.30 4.57
C VAL A 36 -5.65 4.68 4.40
N ILE A 37 -6.34 4.31 5.50
CA ILE A 37 -7.70 3.78 5.46
C ILE A 37 -8.65 4.83 4.83
N LYS A 38 -8.60 6.08 5.29
CA LYS A 38 -9.43 7.15 4.74
C LYS A 38 -9.14 7.41 3.25
N HIS A 39 -7.89 7.24 2.84
CA HIS A 39 -7.53 7.38 1.43
C HIS A 39 -8.07 6.22 0.60
N LEU A 40 -7.95 4.98 1.09
CA LEU A 40 -8.53 3.80 0.43
C LEU A 40 -10.05 3.95 0.26
N GLN A 41 -10.76 4.51 1.25
CA GLN A 41 -12.20 4.75 1.20
C GLN A 41 -12.63 5.75 0.11
N ILE A 42 -11.71 6.56 -0.44
CA ILE A 42 -12.00 7.46 -1.57
C ILE A 42 -12.36 6.66 -2.84
N LEU A 43 -11.93 5.41 -2.92
CA LEU A 43 -12.27 4.49 -4.02
C LEU A 43 -13.72 3.97 -3.95
N GLU A 44 -14.46 4.20 -2.85
CA GLU A 44 -15.86 3.78 -2.68
C GLU A 44 -16.76 4.51 -3.68
N GLY A 45 -17.57 3.75 -4.39
CA GLY A 45 -18.48 4.28 -5.43
C GLY A 45 -17.80 4.61 -6.77
N ASP A 46 -16.47 4.47 -6.88
CA ASP A 46 -15.77 4.61 -8.17
C ASP A 46 -15.70 3.27 -8.90
N TYR A 47 -16.70 3.04 -9.74
CA TYR A 47 -16.80 1.81 -10.53
C TYR A 47 -15.83 1.78 -11.73
N GLY A 48 -15.45 2.92 -12.29
CA GLY A 48 -14.60 2.97 -13.49
C GLY A 48 -15.06 2.10 -14.66
N GLY A 49 -16.35 1.69 -14.69
CA GLY A 49 -16.93 0.76 -15.66
C GLY A 49 -16.85 -0.71 -15.25
N PHE A 50 -16.27 -1.06 -14.11
CA PHE A 50 -16.19 -2.42 -13.58
C PHE A 50 -17.52 -2.87 -12.93
N PRO A 51 -17.73 -4.19 -12.71
CA PRO A 51 -18.95 -4.73 -12.07
C PRO A 51 -19.13 -4.27 -10.61
N ILE A 52 -18.05 -3.96 -9.93
CA ILE A 52 -17.99 -3.45 -8.54
C ILE A 52 -17.10 -2.22 -8.49
N ASP A 53 -17.19 -1.43 -7.42
CA ASP A 53 -16.30 -0.31 -7.23
C ASP A 53 -14.88 -0.75 -6.80
N ARG A 54 -13.91 0.16 -6.98
CA ARG A 54 -12.49 -0.13 -6.66
C ARG A 54 -12.23 -0.39 -5.18
N TYR A 55 -13.03 0.19 -4.30
CA TYR A 55 -12.93 -0.08 -2.87
C TYR A 55 -13.36 -1.52 -2.55
N THR A 56 -14.51 -1.94 -3.10
CA THR A 56 -14.99 -3.33 -2.98
C THR A 56 -14.00 -4.32 -3.58
N HIS A 57 -13.41 -4.00 -4.75
CA HIS A 57 -12.34 -4.81 -5.35
C HIS A 57 -11.16 -5.01 -4.40
N SER A 58 -10.65 -3.93 -3.81
CA SER A 58 -9.56 -3.98 -2.82
C SER A 58 -9.90 -4.88 -1.61
N LEU A 59 -11.12 -4.75 -1.09
CA LEU A 59 -11.61 -5.60 0.01
C LEU A 59 -11.74 -7.07 -0.41
N GLN A 60 -12.24 -7.36 -1.62
CA GLN A 60 -12.35 -8.73 -2.13
C GLN A 60 -10.98 -9.38 -2.33
N THR A 61 -10.04 -8.65 -2.92
CA THR A 61 -8.67 -9.12 -3.11
C THR A 61 -8.03 -9.51 -1.76
N ALA A 62 -8.16 -8.63 -0.75
CA ALA A 62 -7.69 -8.90 0.60
C ALA A 62 -8.45 -10.05 1.28
N THR A 63 -9.78 -10.14 1.10
CA THR A 63 -10.59 -11.23 1.64
C THR A 63 -10.12 -12.58 1.13
N ARG A 64 -9.87 -12.69 -0.17
CA ARG A 64 -9.35 -13.92 -0.81
C ARG A 64 -8.01 -14.32 -0.24
N ALA A 65 -7.06 -13.37 -0.15
CA ALA A 65 -5.74 -13.62 0.42
C ALA A 65 -5.84 -14.09 1.89
N LEU A 66 -6.69 -13.44 2.70
CA LEU A 66 -6.91 -13.82 4.10
C LEU A 66 -7.52 -15.22 4.22
N ARG A 67 -8.54 -15.55 3.41
CA ARG A 67 -9.20 -16.87 3.42
C ARG A 67 -8.27 -18.00 2.97
N ASP A 68 -7.28 -17.69 2.12
CA ASP A 68 -6.24 -18.63 1.70
C ASP A 68 -5.10 -18.77 2.72
N GLY A 69 -5.16 -18.06 3.85
CA GLY A 69 -4.20 -18.16 4.94
C GLY A 69 -2.88 -17.42 4.69
N ARG A 70 -2.88 -16.42 3.81
CA ARG A 70 -1.72 -15.54 3.63
C ARG A 70 -1.43 -14.74 4.91
N ASP A 71 -0.16 -14.44 5.12
CA ASP A 71 0.26 -13.62 6.26
C ASP A 71 -0.27 -12.18 6.20
N GLU A 72 -0.25 -11.49 7.34
CA GLU A 72 -0.81 -10.14 7.47
C GLU A 72 -0.17 -9.13 6.51
N GLU A 73 1.13 -9.24 6.24
CA GLU A 73 1.82 -8.34 5.32
C GLU A 73 1.30 -8.51 3.89
N TYR A 74 1.13 -9.76 3.46
CA TYR A 74 0.56 -10.06 2.14
C TYR A 74 -0.88 -9.57 2.02
N VAL A 75 -1.71 -9.81 3.05
CA VAL A 75 -3.12 -9.36 3.08
C VAL A 75 -3.21 -7.84 3.01
N VAL A 76 -2.34 -7.11 3.71
CA VAL A 76 -2.27 -5.65 3.64
C VAL A 76 -1.81 -5.18 2.25
N CYS A 77 -0.88 -5.88 1.61
CA CYS A 77 -0.50 -5.60 0.23
C CYS A 77 -1.69 -5.81 -0.72
N ALA A 78 -2.44 -6.88 -0.56
CA ALA A 78 -3.65 -7.15 -1.34
C ALA A 78 -4.73 -6.07 -1.13
N LEU A 79 -4.90 -5.59 0.10
CA LEU A 79 -5.84 -4.51 0.42
C LEU A 79 -5.47 -3.18 -0.25
N LEU A 80 -4.18 -2.89 -0.35
CA LEU A 80 -3.69 -1.56 -0.76
C LEU A 80 -3.12 -1.52 -2.18
N HIS A 81 -3.17 -2.63 -2.96
CA HIS A 81 -2.50 -2.70 -4.26
C HIS A 81 -2.96 -1.61 -5.25
N ASP A 82 -4.24 -1.23 -5.19
CA ASP A 82 -4.88 -0.22 -6.03
C ASP A 82 -5.09 1.14 -5.36
N ILE A 83 -4.58 1.35 -4.14
CA ILE A 83 -4.76 2.62 -3.41
C ILE A 83 -4.24 3.84 -4.18
N GLY A 84 -3.36 3.63 -5.13
CA GLY A 84 -2.79 4.67 -5.99
C GLY A 84 -3.72 5.21 -7.06
N ASP A 85 -4.84 4.56 -7.37
CA ASP A 85 -5.72 4.93 -8.50
C ASP A 85 -6.22 6.38 -8.46
N THR A 86 -6.53 6.90 -7.28
CA THR A 86 -6.97 8.29 -7.11
C THR A 86 -5.85 9.32 -7.22
N LEU A 87 -4.58 8.92 -7.09
CA LEU A 87 -3.41 9.80 -7.08
C LEU A 87 -2.61 9.73 -8.39
N GLY A 88 -2.60 8.58 -9.04
CA GLY A 88 -1.81 8.36 -10.24
C GLY A 88 -2.42 7.25 -11.08
N THR A 89 -3.54 7.52 -11.73
CA THR A 89 -4.29 6.57 -12.57
C THR A 89 -3.45 5.88 -13.64
N PHE A 90 -2.39 6.53 -14.13
CA PHE A 90 -1.50 5.94 -15.15
C PHE A 90 -0.37 5.07 -14.57
N ASN A 91 -0.11 5.15 -13.27
CA ASN A 91 0.95 4.42 -12.58
C ASN A 91 0.59 4.07 -11.13
N HIS A 92 -0.68 3.75 -10.88
CA HIS A 92 -1.17 3.43 -9.54
C HIS A 92 -0.34 2.34 -8.82
N PRO A 93 0.22 1.32 -9.49
CA PRO A 93 1.03 0.31 -8.81
C PRO A 93 2.29 0.90 -8.16
N ASP A 94 2.94 1.87 -8.83
CA ASP A 94 4.13 2.55 -8.27
C ASP A 94 3.77 3.36 -7.02
N ILE A 95 2.60 4.01 -7.02
CA ILE A 95 2.13 4.79 -5.86
C ILE A 95 1.81 3.87 -4.69
N ALA A 96 1.07 2.79 -4.93
CA ALA A 96 0.79 1.78 -3.92
C ALA A 96 2.07 1.17 -3.34
N ALA A 97 3.01 0.79 -4.20
CA ALA A 97 4.31 0.28 -3.81
C ALA A 97 5.12 1.31 -2.99
N ALA A 98 5.10 2.59 -3.37
CA ALA A 98 5.79 3.65 -2.63
C ALA A 98 5.22 3.84 -1.21
N ILE A 99 3.89 3.76 -1.04
CA ILE A 99 3.24 3.82 0.28
C ILE A 99 3.66 2.62 1.14
N LEU A 100 3.73 1.43 0.56
CA LEU A 100 4.03 0.18 1.25
C LEU A 100 5.53 -0.03 1.52
N LYS A 101 6.41 0.52 0.68
CA LYS A 101 7.87 0.31 0.73
C LYS A 101 8.50 0.39 2.12
N PRO A 102 8.14 1.34 3.00
CA PRO A 102 8.75 1.40 4.33
C PRO A 102 8.42 0.20 5.23
N PHE A 103 7.35 -0.56 4.95
CA PHE A 103 6.71 -1.46 5.90
C PHE A 103 6.79 -2.94 5.51
N VAL A 104 6.95 -3.23 4.23
CA VAL A 104 6.85 -4.59 3.69
C VAL A 104 8.20 -5.14 3.21
N THR A 105 8.25 -6.44 2.96
CA THR A 105 9.40 -7.12 2.37
C THR A 105 9.59 -6.70 0.90
N GLU A 106 10.78 -6.93 0.36
CA GLU A 106 11.08 -6.63 -1.04
C GLU A 106 10.20 -7.45 -2.00
N GLU A 107 9.90 -8.70 -1.65
CA GLU A 107 9.03 -9.58 -2.45
C GLU A 107 7.61 -9.01 -2.55
N ASN A 108 7.05 -8.57 -1.43
CA ASN A 108 5.71 -7.96 -1.38
C ASN A 108 5.70 -6.59 -2.05
N HIS A 109 6.74 -5.78 -1.86
CA HIS A 109 6.89 -4.50 -2.56
C HIS A 109 6.91 -4.69 -4.07
N TRP A 110 7.73 -5.62 -4.57
CA TRP A 110 7.85 -5.92 -5.98
C TRP A 110 6.54 -6.45 -6.57
N MET A 111 5.85 -7.31 -5.86
CA MET A 111 4.54 -7.85 -6.23
C MET A 111 3.54 -6.72 -6.47
N VAL A 112 3.40 -5.79 -5.52
CA VAL A 112 2.49 -4.65 -5.67
C VAL A 112 2.92 -3.74 -6.80
N GLN A 113 4.22 -3.46 -6.94
CA GLN A 113 4.73 -2.58 -8.00
C GLN A 113 4.47 -3.11 -9.40
N HIS A 114 4.43 -4.41 -9.59
CA HIS A 114 4.32 -5.02 -10.92
C HIS A 114 2.94 -5.63 -11.20
N HIS A 115 2.02 -5.65 -10.21
CA HIS A 115 0.73 -6.32 -10.38
C HIS A 115 -0.03 -5.87 -11.63
N GLY A 116 -0.02 -4.59 -11.96
CA GLY A 116 -0.75 -4.06 -13.13
C GLY A 116 -0.29 -4.68 -14.47
N ILE A 117 1.02 -4.90 -14.64
CA ILE A 117 1.56 -5.59 -15.84
C ILE A 117 1.16 -7.07 -15.81
N PHE A 118 1.19 -7.72 -14.66
CA PHE A 118 0.81 -9.12 -14.51
C PHE A 118 -0.70 -9.32 -14.67
N GLN A 119 -1.52 -8.43 -14.13
CA GLN A 119 -2.96 -8.41 -14.32
C GLN A 119 -3.33 -8.19 -15.79
N GLY A 120 -2.54 -7.40 -16.51
CA GLY A 120 -2.67 -7.16 -17.95
C GLY A 120 -2.70 -8.44 -18.80
N HIS A 121 -2.11 -9.55 -18.31
CA HIS A 121 -2.18 -10.85 -18.98
C HIS A 121 -3.61 -11.30 -19.27
N TYR A 122 -4.56 -10.91 -18.43
CA TYR A 122 -5.97 -11.33 -18.55
C TYR A 122 -6.78 -10.44 -19.50
N PHE A 123 -6.39 -9.16 -19.71
CA PHE A 123 -7.21 -8.21 -20.46
C PHE A 123 -6.50 -7.35 -21.52
N PHE A 124 -5.17 -7.23 -21.51
CA PHE A 124 -4.45 -6.35 -22.44
C PHE A 124 -4.76 -6.60 -23.91
N HIS A 125 -4.98 -7.86 -24.31
CA HIS A 125 -5.36 -8.20 -25.68
C HIS A 125 -6.71 -7.59 -26.12
N HIS A 126 -7.62 -7.27 -25.18
CA HIS A 126 -8.89 -6.61 -25.48
C HIS A 126 -8.73 -5.13 -25.82
N ILE A 127 -7.63 -4.50 -25.40
CA ILE A 127 -7.34 -3.09 -25.61
C ILE A 127 -6.15 -2.87 -26.56
N GLY A 128 -5.73 -3.93 -27.28
CA GLY A 128 -4.65 -3.85 -28.27
C GLY A 128 -3.23 -3.80 -27.69
N LEU A 129 -3.06 -4.14 -26.44
CA LEU A 129 -1.75 -4.28 -25.81
C LEU A 129 -1.30 -5.76 -25.77
N ASP A 130 0.01 -5.95 -25.64
CA ASP A 130 0.59 -7.28 -25.51
C ASP A 130 0.29 -7.87 -24.13
N ARG A 131 -0.48 -8.97 -24.08
CA ARG A 131 -0.81 -9.67 -22.85
C ARG A 131 0.40 -10.37 -22.20
N ASP A 132 1.45 -10.61 -22.98
CA ASP A 132 2.64 -11.33 -22.52
C ASP A 132 3.75 -10.39 -22.03
N LEU A 133 3.46 -9.09 -21.82
CA LEU A 133 4.41 -8.12 -21.26
C LEU A 133 5.04 -8.59 -19.95
N ARG A 134 4.31 -9.35 -19.11
CA ARG A 134 4.85 -9.92 -17.87
C ARG A 134 6.03 -10.87 -18.11
N GLU A 135 6.11 -11.51 -19.30
CA GLU A 135 7.18 -12.45 -19.62
C GLU A 135 8.57 -11.79 -19.67
N ASN A 136 8.64 -10.46 -19.83
CA ASN A 136 9.87 -9.69 -19.70
C ASN A 136 10.51 -9.83 -18.30
N PHE A 137 9.73 -10.24 -17.31
CA PHE A 137 10.15 -10.45 -15.92
C PHE A 137 10.31 -11.94 -15.56
N ARG A 138 10.23 -12.88 -16.51
CA ARG A 138 10.23 -14.34 -16.27
C ARG A 138 11.40 -14.82 -15.40
N SER A 139 12.56 -14.19 -15.54
CA SER A 139 13.75 -14.55 -14.75
C SER A 139 13.81 -13.92 -13.37
N HIS A 140 12.87 -13.01 -13.03
CA HIS A 140 12.87 -12.34 -11.73
C HIS A 140 12.40 -13.30 -10.64
N PRO A 141 13.06 -13.36 -9.46
CA PRO A 141 12.71 -14.31 -8.39
C PRO A 141 11.27 -14.16 -7.89
N ASN A 142 10.67 -12.97 -8.01
CA ASN A 142 9.31 -12.69 -7.55
C ASN A 142 8.25 -12.83 -8.67
N PHE A 143 8.64 -13.37 -9.85
CA PHE A 143 7.70 -13.54 -10.96
C PHE A 143 6.51 -14.42 -10.57
N GLU A 144 6.77 -15.63 -10.07
CA GLU A 144 5.70 -16.58 -9.73
C GLU A 144 4.80 -16.06 -8.61
N ARG A 145 5.38 -15.38 -7.61
CA ARG A 145 4.61 -14.75 -6.53
C ARG A 145 3.61 -13.71 -7.07
N THR A 146 4.04 -12.88 -8.03
CA THR A 146 3.18 -11.83 -8.61
C THR A 146 2.16 -12.42 -9.57
N ALA A 147 2.53 -13.43 -10.34
CA ALA A 147 1.60 -14.17 -11.20
C ALA A 147 0.50 -14.84 -10.36
N GLU A 148 0.88 -15.51 -9.27
CA GLU A 148 -0.05 -16.12 -8.30
C GLU A 148 -0.97 -15.07 -7.66
N PHE A 149 -0.43 -13.91 -7.25
CA PHE A 149 -1.23 -12.82 -6.69
C PHE A 149 -2.34 -12.39 -7.65
N CYS A 150 -1.99 -12.13 -8.90
CA CYS A 150 -2.98 -11.74 -9.90
C CYS A 150 -3.96 -12.87 -10.21
N GLU A 151 -3.49 -14.12 -10.35
CA GLU A 151 -4.35 -15.26 -10.70
C GLU A 151 -5.38 -15.57 -9.62
N LEU A 152 -4.95 -15.62 -8.35
CA LEU A 152 -5.78 -16.14 -7.26
C LEU A 152 -6.58 -15.05 -6.53
N TYR A 153 -6.07 -13.82 -6.47
CA TYR A 153 -6.66 -12.80 -5.61
C TYR A 153 -7.17 -11.58 -6.37
N ASP A 154 -6.38 -10.98 -7.25
CA ASP A 154 -6.71 -9.74 -7.95
C ASP A 154 -7.70 -9.98 -9.11
N ASN A 155 -7.31 -10.81 -10.09
CA ASN A 155 -8.15 -11.11 -11.25
C ASN A 155 -9.57 -11.63 -10.92
N PRO A 156 -9.80 -12.51 -9.93
CA PRO A 156 -11.15 -12.99 -9.60
C PRO A 156 -11.93 -12.11 -8.61
N ALA A 157 -11.44 -10.91 -8.28
CA ALA A 157 -12.04 -10.03 -7.27
C ALA A 157 -13.01 -9.00 -7.86
N PHE A 158 -13.88 -9.40 -8.81
CA PHE A 158 -14.87 -8.54 -9.48
C PHE A 158 -16.30 -9.09 -9.42
N ASP A 159 -16.58 -9.97 -8.47
CA ASP A 159 -17.91 -10.59 -8.34
C ASP A 159 -18.73 -9.86 -7.26
N ALA A 160 -19.80 -9.17 -7.67
CA ALA A 160 -20.74 -8.49 -6.77
C ALA A 160 -21.44 -9.42 -5.75
N LYS A 161 -21.36 -10.74 -5.93
CA LYS A 161 -21.94 -11.74 -5.03
C LYS A 161 -20.91 -12.44 -4.16
N ALA A 162 -19.62 -12.18 -4.38
CA ALA A 162 -18.58 -12.81 -3.59
C ALA A 162 -18.55 -12.27 -2.15
N GLU A 163 -18.09 -13.11 -1.23
CA GLU A 163 -17.82 -12.68 0.13
C GLU A 163 -16.84 -11.51 0.11
N THR A 164 -17.19 -10.44 0.81
CA THR A 164 -16.37 -9.26 0.99
C THR A 164 -16.36 -8.91 2.47
N LEU A 165 -15.23 -9.13 3.14
CA LEU A 165 -15.08 -8.77 4.54
C LEU A 165 -15.02 -7.24 4.68
N PRO A 166 -15.60 -6.66 5.74
CA PRO A 166 -15.53 -5.22 5.98
C PRO A 166 -14.12 -4.78 6.32
N ILE A 167 -13.82 -3.50 6.09
CA ILE A 167 -12.51 -2.91 6.39
C ILE A 167 -12.06 -3.14 7.83
N SER A 168 -12.99 -3.24 8.79
CA SER A 168 -12.71 -3.48 10.21
C SER A 168 -11.95 -4.78 10.48
N GLU A 169 -12.05 -5.78 9.60
CA GLU A 169 -11.27 -7.02 9.70
C GLU A 169 -9.79 -6.79 9.34
N PHE A 170 -9.50 -5.85 8.46
CA PHE A 170 -8.17 -5.55 7.95
C PHE A 170 -7.45 -4.43 8.72
N GLU A 171 -8.19 -3.52 9.36
CA GLU A 171 -7.62 -2.40 10.11
C GLU A 171 -6.58 -2.82 11.15
N PRO A 172 -6.81 -3.86 11.99
CA PRO A 172 -5.81 -4.28 12.96
C PRO A 172 -4.51 -4.77 12.32
N MET A 173 -4.58 -5.47 11.18
CA MET A 173 -3.41 -5.94 10.42
C MET A 173 -2.64 -4.78 9.83
N LEU A 174 -3.34 -3.83 9.19
CA LEU A 174 -2.75 -2.62 8.63
C LEU A 174 -2.01 -1.81 9.70
N ARG A 175 -2.61 -1.64 10.89
CA ARG A 175 -1.97 -0.94 12.01
C ARG A 175 -0.69 -1.65 12.47
N ARG A 176 -0.70 -2.98 12.59
CA ARG A 176 0.50 -3.75 12.97
C ARG A 176 1.60 -3.66 11.92
N VAL A 177 1.26 -3.82 10.64
CA VAL A 177 2.23 -3.73 9.54
C VAL A 177 2.84 -2.33 9.47
N MET A 178 2.04 -1.28 9.62
CA MET A 178 2.53 0.12 9.52
C MET A 178 3.11 0.68 10.83
N ALA A 179 3.02 -0.02 11.95
CA ALA A 179 3.57 0.45 13.23
C ALA A 179 5.10 0.48 13.25
N GLN A 180 5.76 -0.35 12.43
CA GLN A 180 7.21 -0.53 12.47
C GLN A 180 7.81 -0.44 11.08
N PRO A 181 8.26 0.75 10.64
CA PRO A 181 8.91 0.88 9.36
C PRO A 181 10.22 0.08 9.33
N ARG A 182 10.39 -0.78 8.34
CA ARG A 182 11.61 -1.56 8.08
C ARG A 182 12.69 -0.68 7.46
N GLN A 183 12.26 0.28 6.63
CA GLN A 183 13.12 1.18 5.87
C GLN A 183 12.68 2.62 6.09
N SER A 184 13.59 3.50 6.51
CA SER A 184 13.36 4.94 6.60
C SER A 184 14.70 5.65 6.74
N ILE A 185 14.84 6.81 6.11
CA ILE A 185 15.99 7.69 6.32
C ILE A 185 16.03 8.22 7.77
N TYR A 186 14.90 8.19 8.46
CA TYR A 186 14.77 8.64 9.86
C TYR A 186 14.90 7.49 10.88
N LYS A 187 15.17 6.26 10.43
CA LYS A 187 15.19 5.07 11.31
C LYS A 187 16.22 5.17 12.45
N SER A 188 17.33 5.83 12.22
CA SER A 188 18.36 6.08 13.25
C SER A 188 17.87 7.06 14.33
N ALA A 189 17.11 8.09 13.92
CA ALA A 189 16.52 9.05 14.86
C ALA A 189 15.41 8.41 15.73
N LEU A 190 14.62 7.50 15.15
CA LEU A 190 13.56 6.78 15.87
C LEU A 190 14.08 5.78 16.93
N ARG A 191 15.34 5.31 16.78
CA ARG A 191 15.97 4.37 17.74
C ARG A 191 16.65 5.05 18.91
N SER A 192 17.04 6.32 18.78
CA SER A 192 17.74 7.04 19.85
C SER A 192 16.85 7.40 21.04
N ASP A 193 15.54 7.55 20.82
CA ASP A 193 14.59 7.93 21.88
C ASP A 193 14.14 6.73 22.74
N THR A 194 14.27 5.48 22.24
CA THR A 194 13.96 4.26 23.02
C THR A 194 15.13 3.77 23.88
N ALA A 195 16.33 4.31 23.72
CA ALA A 195 17.51 3.96 24.51
C ALA A 195 17.76 4.94 25.68
N ALA A 196 16.93 5.97 25.82
CA ALA A 196 17.06 7.01 26.86
C ALA A 196 15.87 7.03 27.84
N ALA A 197 15.05 5.96 27.89
CA ALA A 197 13.95 5.79 28.83
C ALA A 197 14.19 4.64 29.79
#